data_8a5fa972bc722ceba634b94b846589b5
#
_entry.id   8a5fa972bc722ceba634b94b846589b5
#
_cell.length_a   1.000
_cell.length_b   1.000
_cell.length_c   1.000
_cell.angle_alpha   90.00
_cell.angle_beta   90.00
_cell.angle_gamma   90.00
#
_symmetry.space_group_name_H-M   'P 1'
#
loop_
_entity.id
_entity.type
_entity.pdbx_description
1 polymer ?
#
loop_
_entity_poly.entity_id
_entity_poly.type
_entity_poly.pdbx_seq_one_letter_code
_entity_poly.pdbx_strand_id
1 'polypeptide(L)'
;MKSAARYVLVFLVALALVLTGCTLLPDLAEKEKIEEPRETVEEKVSTGETKEPVEENFKEPYLVSSASIGVTGDILIHKTVYKGAQRPDGVYDFTENYEHITPYFEKYDYMVANLEVTLGGENPAFGTYPSTFPYFNSPDSVVDALKNAGVDMLLTANNHSYDTHTAGLLRTVSVVREKGLDYLGTRDNTEESFYKVKDVGGVKVGMANFTYASVSDSGAKALNGNLLEKSAWDLVSTFDPERLADFYAEAEKALSEMEKAGAEATVFYFHWGHEYQYVPTPYQKQMAKKLCEMGVDVIVGGHPHVIQPFETVIGENGNETLCIYSTGNAISNQRKFLMDSDNYSGHTEDGMIFGFSFDKYSDGSVTVSSVDILPTWTIREKREGRYVFQIIPLDLAVSDWKSFRLTDGTVGEAKASYNRTMELVGEGLNAAREKRGLEAKVLHIS
;
A
#
# COMPACT_ATOMS: atom_id res chain seq x y z
N MET A 1 -5.77 -27.12 43.56
CA MET A 1 -6.29 -26.70 44.88
C MET A 1 -5.58 -25.41 45.28
N LYS A 2 -6.35 -24.34 45.57
CA LYS A 2 -5.98 -23.07 46.22
C LYS A 2 -4.98 -22.21 45.39
N SER A 3 -5.22 -20.94 45.01
CA SER A 3 -6.20 -19.95 45.52
C SER A 3 -6.48 -18.92 44.42
N ALA A 4 -7.75 -18.75 44.15
CA ALA A 4 -8.29 -17.54 43.55
C ALA A 4 -8.52 -16.52 44.68
N ALA A 5 -8.70 -15.28 44.29
CA ALA A 5 -9.22 -14.15 45.06
C ALA A 5 -8.15 -13.18 45.60
N ARG A 6 -8.18 -12.01 44.99
CA ARG A 6 -8.25 -10.68 45.60
C ARG A 6 -7.75 -9.65 44.59
N TYR A 7 -8.68 -8.88 44.08
CA TYR A 7 -8.70 -7.40 44.06
C TYR A 7 -9.89 -6.95 43.24
N VAL A 8 -11.04 -6.93 43.93
CA VAL A 8 -12.16 -6.05 43.63
C VAL A 8 -12.30 -5.21 44.89
N LEU A 9 -12.08 -3.96 44.79
CA LEU A 9 -12.72 -2.85 45.53
C LEU A 9 -11.88 -1.58 45.42
N VAL A 10 -12.58 -0.51 45.19
CA VAL A 10 -12.24 0.91 45.35
C VAL A 10 -12.25 1.65 44.01
N PHE A 11 -13.41 2.15 43.63
CA PHE A 11 -13.66 3.48 43.10
C PHE A 11 -15.20 3.70 43.02
N LEU A 12 -15.76 4.06 44.16
CA LEU A 12 -17.01 4.82 44.26
C LEU A 12 -16.76 5.89 45.32
N VAL A 13 -17.06 7.12 45.01
CA VAL A 13 -17.21 8.32 45.80
C VAL A 13 -16.43 9.48 45.22
N ALA A 14 -17.12 10.32 44.43
CA ALA A 14 -17.09 11.77 44.49
C ALA A 14 -18.06 12.32 43.43
N LEU A 15 -19.33 12.32 43.76
CA LEU A 15 -20.33 13.17 43.09
C LEU A 15 -20.97 13.95 44.23
N ALA A 16 -20.75 15.26 44.32
CA ALA A 16 -21.70 16.23 44.88
C ALA A 16 -21.13 17.65 44.92
N LEU A 17 -21.96 18.58 44.45
CA LEU A 17 -22.08 19.97 44.88
C LEU A 17 -21.03 20.97 44.29
N VAL A 18 -21.47 21.91 43.45
CA VAL A 18 -22.05 23.18 43.86
C VAL A 18 -22.91 23.81 42.76
N LEU A 19 -24.20 23.87 43.01
CA LEU A 19 -25.11 24.88 42.46
C LEU A 19 -25.03 26.09 43.37
N THR A 20 -24.92 27.30 42.83
CA THR A 20 -25.64 28.51 43.21
C THR A 20 -24.87 29.76 42.78
N GLY A 21 -25.60 30.70 42.23
CA GLY A 21 -25.15 32.09 42.06
C GLY A 21 -25.71 32.78 40.80
N CYS A 22 -27.03 32.98 40.79
CA CYS A 22 -27.70 34.00 39.99
C CYS A 22 -27.41 35.38 40.57
N THR A 23 -27.19 36.41 39.75
CA THR A 23 -27.97 37.66 39.68
C THR A 23 -27.19 38.82 39.05
N LEU A 24 -27.94 39.50 38.20
CA LEU A 24 -28.11 40.95 37.98
C LEU A 24 -27.28 41.63 36.88
N LEU A 25 -28.00 41.89 35.80
CA LEU A 25 -27.89 43.06 34.93
C LEU A 25 -28.24 44.33 35.70
N PRO A 26 -27.79 45.53 35.29
CA PRO A 26 -28.77 46.35 34.58
C PRO A 26 -28.27 47.05 33.30
N ASP A 27 -29.27 47.23 32.47
CA ASP A 27 -29.48 48.19 31.39
C ASP A 27 -29.07 49.62 31.69
N LEU A 28 -28.50 50.31 30.70
CA LEU A 28 -28.76 51.72 30.48
C LEU A 28 -28.36 52.13 29.05
N ALA A 29 -29.38 52.49 28.33
CA ALA A 29 -29.32 53.20 27.05
C ALA A 29 -29.06 54.70 27.34
N GLU A 30 -28.26 55.34 26.48
CA GLU A 30 -28.48 56.75 26.19
C GLU A 30 -27.93 57.11 24.81
N LYS A 31 -28.84 57.78 24.05
CA LYS A 31 -28.64 58.35 22.73
C LYS A 31 -27.99 59.72 22.92
N GLU A 32 -27.02 60.05 22.11
CA GLU A 32 -26.75 61.44 21.74
C GLU A 32 -26.54 61.55 20.22
N LYS A 33 -27.40 62.44 19.65
CA LYS A 33 -27.29 63.01 18.32
C LYS A 33 -26.31 64.18 18.39
N ILE A 34 -25.40 64.29 17.41
CA ILE A 34 -24.79 65.58 17.06
C ILE A 34 -24.82 65.71 15.52
N GLU A 35 -25.24 66.90 15.08
CA GLU A 35 -25.53 67.36 13.74
C GLU A 35 -24.30 67.60 12.86
N GLU A 36 -24.54 67.49 11.55
CA GLU A 36 -23.65 67.93 10.46
C GLU A 36 -23.41 69.42 10.43
N PRO A 37 -22.32 69.85 9.75
CA PRO A 37 -22.46 70.97 8.82
C PRO A 37 -22.11 70.59 7.39
N ARG A 38 -23.03 70.97 6.50
CA ARG A 38 -22.83 71.01 5.05
C ARG A 38 -21.75 71.99 4.67
N GLU A 39 -20.78 71.55 3.87
CA GLU A 39 -20.07 72.42 2.94
C GLU A 39 -20.23 71.93 1.51
N THR A 40 -20.73 72.83 0.70
CA THR A 40 -20.87 72.73 -0.75
C THR A 40 -19.51 72.94 -1.41
N VAL A 41 -19.05 71.99 -2.21
CA VAL A 41 -17.95 72.16 -3.15
C VAL A 41 -18.34 71.63 -4.52
N GLU A 42 -18.10 72.48 -5.49
CA GLU A 42 -18.48 72.42 -6.90
C GLU A 42 -18.07 71.17 -7.67
N GLU A 43 -18.94 70.79 -8.53
CA GLU A 43 -18.84 69.79 -9.59
C GLU A 43 -17.70 70.12 -10.56
N LYS A 44 -16.59 69.31 -10.53
CA LYS A 44 -15.70 69.15 -11.68
C LYS A 44 -16.01 67.84 -12.37
N VAL A 45 -16.66 67.92 -13.51
CA VAL A 45 -16.83 66.84 -14.47
C VAL A 45 -15.45 66.38 -14.93
N SER A 46 -14.99 65.24 -14.40
CA SER A 46 -13.87 64.47 -14.94
C SER A 46 -14.50 63.33 -15.77
N THR A 47 -14.24 63.36 -17.05
CA THR A 47 -14.50 62.25 -17.97
C THR A 47 -13.71 61.05 -17.53
N GLY A 48 -14.29 60.21 -16.68
CA GLY A 48 -13.73 58.94 -16.29
C GLY A 48 -13.94 57.95 -17.45
N GLU A 49 -12.83 57.45 -18.00
CA GLU A 49 -12.80 56.22 -18.76
C GLU A 49 -13.44 55.11 -17.93
N THR A 50 -14.56 54.60 -18.37
CA THR A 50 -15.11 53.36 -17.85
C THR A 50 -14.16 52.26 -18.23
N LYS A 51 -13.33 51.83 -17.26
CA LYS A 51 -12.67 50.53 -17.35
C LYS A 51 -13.79 49.50 -17.36
N GLU A 52 -13.97 48.86 -18.51
CA GLU A 52 -14.76 47.63 -18.60
C GLU A 52 -14.20 46.65 -17.54
N PRO A 53 -15.07 45.91 -16.82
CA PRO A 53 -14.59 44.86 -15.94
C PRO A 53 -13.81 43.86 -16.82
N VAL A 54 -12.56 43.66 -16.52
CA VAL A 54 -11.79 42.56 -17.08
C VAL A 54 -12.50 41.30 -16.60
N GLU A 55 -13.33 40.70 -17.46
CA GLU A 55 -13.76 39.31 -17.25
C GLU A 55 -12.48 38.47 -17.19
N GLU A 56 -12.05 38.15 -15.99
CA GLU A 56 -11.12 37.06 -15.80
C GLU A 56 -11.81 35.79 -16.31
N ASN A 57 -11.48 35.43 -17.53
CA ASN A 57 -11.89 34.18 -18.16
C ASN A 57 -11.23 33.05 -17.38
N PHE A 58 -11.82 32.62 -16.25
CA PHE A 58 -11.44 31.39 -15.57
C PHE A 58 -11.74 30.24 -16.54
N LYS A 59 -10.75 29.87 -17.32
CA LYS A 59 -10.81 28.62 -18.06
C LYS A 59 -10.84 27.50 -17.03
N GLU A 60 -11.86 26.65 -17.10
CA GLU A 60 -11.91 25.43 -16.29
C GLU A 60 -10.59 24.66 -16.47
N PRO A 61 -10.02 24.12 -15.38
CA PRO A 61 -8.82 23.32 -15.48
C PRO A 61 -9.02 22.14 -16.44
N TYR A 62 -8.07 21.92 -17.33
CA TYR A 62 -8.08 20.80 -18.26
C TYR A 62 -6.98 19.79 -17.93
N LEU A 63 -7.21 18.53 -18.26
CA LEU A 63 -6.29 17.43 -18.05
C LEU A 63 -4.97 17.66 -18.82
N VAL A 64 -3.84 17.58 -18.12
CA VAL A 64 -2.48 17.75 -18.68
C VAL A 64 -1.79 16.41 -18.81
N SER A 65 -1.85 15.56 -17.79
CA SER A 65 -1.24 14.23 -17.76
C SER A 65 -1.97 13.30 -16.82
N SER A 66 -1.79 12.01 -17.03
CA SER A 66 -2.34 10.96 -16.19
C SER A 66 -1.26 9.90 -15.92
N ALA A 67 -1.19 9.41 -14.70
CA ALA A 67 -0.26 8.38 -14.25
C ALA A 67 -1.04 7.19 -13.71
N SER A 68 -0.92 6.03 -14.34
CA SER A 68 -1.51 4.78 -13.86
C SER A 68 -0.49 3.93 -13.12
N ILE A 69 -0.84 3.48 -11.91
CA ILE A 69 0.01 2.64 -11.07
C ILE A 69 -0.72 1.35 -10.74
N GLY A 70 -0.05 0.21 -10.97
CA GLY A 70 -0.50 -1.10 -10.55
C GLY A 70 0.36 -1.63 -9.40
N VAL A 71 -0.27 -2.29 -8.44
CA VAL A 71 0.43 -2.94 -7.32
C VAL A 71 -0.06 -4.36 -7.18
N THR A 72 0.86 -5.33 -7.15
CA THR A 72 0.52 -6.72 -6.85
C THR A 72 1.07 -7.13 -5.48
N GLY A 73 0.58 -8.26 -4.96
CA GLY A 73 0.86 -8.73 -3.61
C GLY A 73 2.23 -9.36 -3.39
N ASP A 74 2.29 -10.20 -2.37
CA ASP A 74 3.52 -10.78 -1.85
C ASP A 74 4.09 -11.87 -2.77
N ILE A 75 5.39 -11.76 -3.08
CA ILE A 75 6.14 -12.72 -3.88
C ILE A 75 7.00 -13.57 -2.95
N LEU A 76 6.51 -14.77 -2.61
CA LEU A 76 7.20 -15.73 -1.75
C LEU A 76 7.66 -16.94 -2.56
N ILE A 77 8.96 -17.06 -2.72
CA ILE A 77 9.56 -18.15 -3.50
C ILE A 77 9.81 -19.36 -2.60
N HIS A 78 8.74 -20.06 -2.24
CA HIS A 78 8.81 -21.30 -1.48
C HIS A 78 9.55 -22.41 -2.24
N LYS A 79 10.02 -23.43 -1.50
CA LYS A 79 10.77 -24.57 -2.07
C LYS A 79 10.13 -25.19 -3.31
N THR A 80 8.81 -25.39 -3.30
CA THR A 80 8.10 -25.98 -4.42
C THR A 80 8.06 -25.03 -5.61
N VAL A 81 8.02 -23.71 -5.38
CA VAL A 81 8.04 -22.68 -6.44
C VAL A 81 9.39 -22.70 -7.15
N TYR A 82 10.53 -22.53 -6.40
CA TYR A 82 11.83 -22.51 -7.06
C TYR A 82 12.22 -23.87 -7.67
N LYS A 83 11.77 -25.00 -7.10
CA LYS A 83 11.95 -26.31 -7.73
C LYS A 83 11.13 -26.48 -9.00
N GLY A 84 9.95 -25.86 -9.07
CA GLY A 84 9.15 -25.78 -10.26
C GLY A 84 9.80 -24.94 -11.37
N ALA A 85 10.51 -23.89 -11.00
CA ALA A 85 11.26 -23.03 -11.90
C ALA A 85 12.62 -23.62 -12.33
N GLN A 86 13.12 -24.69 -11.68
CA GLN A 86 14.41 -25.29 -12.00
C GLN A 86 14.33 -26.10 -13.30
N ARG A 87 15.13 -25.74 -14.28
CA ARG A 87 15.30 -26.45 -15.55
C ARG A 87 16.22 -27.67 -15.38
N PRO A 88 16.21 -28.64 -16.35
CA PRO A 88 17.08 -29.81 -16.29
C PRO A 88 18.59 -29.51 -16.24
N ASP A 89 19.02 -28.38 -16.75
CA ASP A 89 20.40 -27.89 -16.70
C ASP A 89 20.78 -27.26 -15.34
N GLY A 90 19.82 -27.19 -14.40
CA GLY A 90 20.02 -26.63 -13.08
C GLY A 90 19.73 -25.13 -12.99
N VAL A 91 19.51 -24.43 -14.09
CA VAL A 91 19.17 -23.01 -14.12
C VAL A 91 17.74 -22.79 -13.63
N TYR A 92 17.53 -21.72 -12.86
CA TYR A 92 16.19 -21.30 -12.42
C TYR A 92 15.59 -20.30 -13.41
N ASP A 93 14.37 -20.59 -13.88
CA ASP A 93 13.62 -19.71 -14.78
C ASP A 93 12.17 -19.57 -14.29
N PHE A 94 11.83 -18.37 -13.83
CA PHE A 94 10.52 -18.04 -13.30
C PHE A 94 9.58 -17.44 -14.36
N THR A 95 9.95 -17.36 -15.62
CA THR A 95 9.16 -16.70 -16.68
C THR A 95 7.74 -17.31 -16.78
N GLU A 96 7.62 -18.65 -16.68
CA GLU A 96 6.33 -19.35 -16.77
C GLU A 96 5.36 -18.92 -15.64
N ASN A 97 5.87 -18.49 -14.49
CA ASN A 97 5.03 -18.05 -13.36
C ASN A 97 4.18 -16.82 -13.70
N TYR A 98 4.69 -15.95 -14.59
CA TYR A 98 4.10 -14.67 -14.94
C TYR A 98 3.48 -14.63 -16.34
N GLU A 99 3.51 -15.73 -17.10
CA GLU A 99 3.06 -15.80 -18.52
C GLU A 99 1.68 -15.17 -18.73
N HIS A 100 0.71 -15.50 -17.88
CA HIS A 100 -0.67 -15.04 -18.05
C HIS A 100 -0.94 -13.64 -17.49
N ILE A 101 -0.14 -13.19 -16.52
CA ILE A 101 -0.35 -11.91 -15.87
C ILE A 101 0.40 -10.75 -16.55
N THR A 102 1.48 -11.04 -17.28
CA THR A 102 2.30 -10.05 -18.02
C THR A 102 1.46 -9.04 -18.81
N PRO A 103 0.48 -9.45 -19.65
CA PRO A 103 -0.32 -8.48 -20.42
C PRO A 103 -1.17 -7.54 -19.56
N TYR A 104 -1.32 -7.84 -18.27
CA TYR A 104 -2.06 -7.00 -17.32
C TYR A 104 -1.14 -6.06 -16.57
N PHE A 105 0.09 -6.48 -16.26
CA PHE A 105 1.10 -5.61 -15.68
C PHE A 105 1.50 -4.50 -16.66
N GLU A 106 1.69 -4.84 -17.92
CA GLU A 106 2.05 -3.90 -19.01
C GLU A 106 0.98 -2.83 -19.31
N LYS A 107 -0.21 -2.91 -18.70
CA LYS A 107 -1.25 -1.88 -18.85
C LYS A 107 -1.00 -0.64 -17.99
N TYR A 108 -0.13 -0.75 -16.99
CA TYR A 108 0.18 0.35 -16.08
C TYR A 108 1.43 1.08 -16.52
N ASP A 109 1.47 2.40 -16.32
CA ASP A 109 2.67 3.21 -16.56
C ASP A 109 3.78 2.87 -15.56
N TYR A 110 3.40 2.33 -14.38
CA TYR A 110 4.33 1.92 -13.33
C TYR A 110 3.77 0.76 -12.50
N MET A 111 4.45 -0.38 -12.55
CA MET A 111 4.00 -1.61 -11.87
C MET A 111 4.90 -1.93 -10.67
N VAL A 112 4.29 -2.14 -9.51
CA VAL A 112 4.96 -2.36 -8.21
C VAL A 112 4.64 -3.76 -7.67
N ALA A 113 5.64 -4.45 -7.10
CA ALA A 113 5.46 -5.75 -6.47
C ALA A 113 6.26 -5.87 -5.16
N ASN A 114 5.75 -6.60 -4.15
CA ASN A 114 6.49 -6.86 -2.91
C ASN A 114 7.38 -8.09 -3.07
N LEU A 115 8.70 -7.90 -3.06
CA LEU A 115 9.69 -8.99 -3.08
C LEU A 115 9.93 -9.50 -1.65
N GLU A 116 9.14 -10.46 -1.21
CA GLU A 116 9.18 -10.98 0.16
C GLU A 116 10.16 -12.15 0.31
N VAL A 117 11.35 -11.94 -0.19
CA VAL A 117 12.50 -12.85 -0.11
C VAL A 117 13.79 -12.06 -0.18
N THR A 118 14.90 -12.63 0.31
CA THR A 118 16.23 -12.09 0.03
C THR A 118 16.87 -12.74 -1.21
N LEU A 119 17.83 -12.06 -1.79
CA LEU A 119 18.70 -12.50 -2.88
C LEU A 119 20.15 -12.59 -2.37
N GLY A 120 20.36 -13.36 -1.30
CA GLY A 120 21.67 -13.51 -0.62
C GLY A 120 22.71 -14.24 -1.47
N GLY A 121 22.26 -14.97 -2.50
CA GLY A 121 23.12 -15.77 -3.35
C GLY A 121 23.66 -17.02 -2.68
N GLU A 122 24.56 -17.72 -3.37
CA GLU A 122 25.19 -18.93 -2.87
C GLU A 122 26.34 -18.56 -1.91
N ASN A 123 26.00 -18.41 -0.63
CA ASN A 123 26.94 -18.11 0.44
C ASN A 123 26.78 -19.13 1.57
N PRO A 124 27.83 -19.88 1.95
CA PRO A 124 27.77 -20.89 3.01
C PRO A 124 27.27 -20.33 4.36
N ALA A 125 27.47 -19.04 4.64
CA ALA A 125 26.99 -18.39 5.85
C ALA A 125 25.44 -18.32 5.93
N PHE A 126 24.74 -18.45 4.80
CA PHE A 126 23.28 -18.42 4.72
C PHE A 126 22.66 -19.83 4.66
N GLY A 127 23.47 -20.88 4.83
CA GLY A 127 23.02 -22.26 4.79
C GLY A 127 22.78 -22.80 3.37
N THR A 128 21.71 -23.54 3.19
CA THR A 128 21.37 -24.14 1.88
C THR A 128 20.88 -23.09 0.90
N TYR A 129 21.34 -23.16 -0.34
CA TYR A 129 20.88 -22.29 -1.42
C TYR A 129 20.24 -23.10 -2.57
N PRO A 130 19.11 -22.70 -3.12
CA PRO A 130 18.17 -21.73 -2.56
C PRO A 130 17.54 -22.24 -1.26
N SER A 131 17.10 -21.31 -0.39
CA SER A 131 16.38 -21.65 0.84
C SER A 131 14.96 -21.10 0.85
N THR A 132 14.17 -21.59 1.79
CA THR A 132 12.76 -21.23 1.99
C THR A 132 12.49 -21.13 3.49
N PHE A 133 11.23 -20.89 3.85
CA PHE A 133 10.81 -20.78 5.25
C PHE A 133 11.65 -21.66 6.19
N PRO A 134 12.14 -21.14 7.35
CA PRO A 134 11.84 -19.78 7.85
C PRO A 134 12.70 -18.65 7.26
N TYR A 135 13.75 -18.94 6.49
CA TYR A 135 14.68 -17.95 5.93
C TYR A 135 14.76 -18.11 4.41
N PHE A 136 14.18 -17.12 3.71
CA PHE A 136 14.14 -17.13 2.25
C PHE A 136 15.43 -16.58 1.64
N ASN A 137 16.00 -17.34 0.73
CA ASN A 137 17.12 -16.93 -0.11
C ASN A 137 16.90 -17.47 -1.52
N SER A 138 16.40 -16.62 -2.40
CA SER A 138 15.91 -16.99 -3.72
C SER A 138 16.94 -16.80 -4.82
N PRO A 139 16.80 -17.52 -5.96
CA PRO A 139 17.61 -17.27 -7.15
C PRO A 139 17.33 -15.86 -7.72
N ASP A 140 18.40 -15.18 -8.15
CA ASP A 140 18.35 -13.82 -8.71
C ASP A 140 17.46 -13.72 -9.96
N SER A 141 17.27 -14.84 -10.69
CA SER A 141 16.44 -14.90 -11.88
C SER A 141 14.94 -14.62 -11.63
N VAL A 142 14.49 -14.59 -10.36
CA VAL A 142 13.15 -14.11 -10.04
C VAL A 142 12.98 -12.64 -10.42
N VAL A 143 14.04 -11.82 -10.24
CA VAL A 143 14.03 -10.39 -10.61
C VAL A 143 13.98 -10.22 -12.12
N ASP A 144 14.71 -11.08 -12.88
CA ASP A 144 14.65 -11.07 -14.35
C ASP A 144 13.23 -11.36 -14.84
N ALA A 145 12.59 -12.38 -14.25
CA ALA A 145 11.22 -12.76 -14.62
C ALA A 145 10.20 -11.66 -14.29
N LEU A 146 10.33 -11.00 -13.13
CA LEU A 146 9.48 -9.87 -12.75
C LEU A 146 9.66 -8.68 -13.69
N LYS A 147 10.90 -8.30 -14.00
CA LYS A 147 11.20 -7.25 -14.98
C LYS A 147 10.60 -7.57 -16.34
N ASN A 148 10.79 -8.79 -16.82
CA ASN A 148 10.26 -9.22 -18.12
C ASN A 148 8.72 -9.29 -18.12
N ALA A 149 8.10 -9.41 -16.96
CA ALA A 149 6.65 -9.35 -16.79
C ALA A 149 6.09 -7.92 -16.71
N GLY A 150 6.95 -6.88 -16.74
CA GLY A 150 6.52 -5.49 -16.70
C GLY A 150 6.53 -4.87 -15.31
N VAL A 151 7.20 -5.46 -14.32
CA VAL A 151 7.39 -4.84 -13.00
C VAL A 151 8.50 -3.78 -13.11
N ASP A 152 8.25 -2.59 -12.55
CA ASP A 152 9.17 -1.45 -12.54
C ASP A 152 9.86 -1.27 -11.19
N MET A 153 9.15 -1.54 -10.09
CA MET A 153 9.66 -1.36 -8.72
C MET A 153 9.41 -2.58 -7.85
N LEU A 154 10.39 -2.92 -7.02
CA LEU A 154 10.28 -3.92 -5.97
C LEU A 154 10.25 -3.27 -4.59
N LEU A 155 9.19 -3.56 -3.81
CA LEU A 155 9.14 -3.26 -2.39
C LEU A 155 10.00 -4.27 -1.65
N THR A 156 10.93 -3.80 -0.86
CA THR A 156 11.95 -4.63 -0.21
C THR A 156 11.94 -4.51 1.32
N ALA A 157 11.13 -3.60 1.90
CA ALA A 157 10.89 -3.58 3.33
C ALA A 157 9.72 -4.52 3.69
N ASN A 158 10.07 -5.70 4.17
CA ASN A 158 9.16 -6.73 4.68
C ASN A 158 9.85 -7.53 5.80
N ASN A 159 9.13 -8.40 6.48
CA ASN A 159 9.65 -9.19 7.58
C ASN A 159 10.77 -10.17 7.17
N HIS A 160 10.90 -10.49 5.88
CA HIS A 160 11.95 -11.34 5.31
C HIS A 160 13.16 -10.57 4.75
N SER A 161 13.19 -9.25 4.85
CA SER A 161 14.30 -8.41 4.33
C SER A 161 15.66 -8.75 4.93
N TYR A 162 15.70 -9.39 6.09
CA TYR A 162 16.92 -9.70 6.84
C TYR A 162 17.20 -11.20 6.98
N ASP A 163 16.56 -12.07 6.22
CA ASP A 163 16.72 -13.53 6.30
C ASP A 163 18.14 -14.01 6.00
N THR A 164 18.90 -13.26 5.23
CA THR A 164 20.32 -13.52 4.93
C THR A 164 21.24 -12.45 5.52
N HIS A 165 20.85 -11.89 6.68
CA HIS A 165 21.60 -10.91 7.44
C HIS A 165 21.99 -9.66 6.62
N THR A 166 22.86 -8.80 7.18
CA THR A 166 23.30 -7.55 6.53
C THR A 166 23.90 -7.78 5.15
N ALA A 167 24.72 -8.81 4.99
CA ALA A 167 25.37 -9.08 3.70
C ALA A 167 24.35 -9.45 2.60
N GLY A 168 23.34 -10.24 2.94
CA GLY A 168 22.29 -10.61 1.97
C GLY A 168 21.32 -9.47 1.69
N LEU A 169 20.99 -8.64 2.68
CA LEU A 169 20.23 -7.42 2.48
C LEU A 169 20.92 -6.49 1.46
N LEU A 170 22.20 -6.18 1.67
CA LEU A 170 22.99 -5.34 0.76
C LEU A 170 23.07 -5.96 -0.64
N ARG A 171 23.24 -7.30 -0.72
CA ARG A 171 23.26 -7.99 -2.01
C ARG A 171 21.91 -7.92 -2.71
N THR A 172 20.80 -8.05 -1.99
CA THR A 172 19.46 -7.94 -2.56
C THR A 172 19.27 -6.58 -3.25
N VAL A 173 19.65 -5.48 -2.58
CA VAL A 173 19.63 -4.13 -3.15
C VAL A 173 20.49 -4.05 -4.41
N SER A 174 21.73 -4.59 -4.36
CA SER A 174 22.64 -4.60 -5.51
C SER A 174 22.07 -5.35 -6.71
N VAL A 175 21.52 -6.55 -6.49
CA VAL A 175 20.94 -7.39 -7.54
C VAL A 175 19.76 -6.68 -8.22
N VAL A 176 18.84 -6.11 -7.43
CA VAL A 176 17.66 -5.40 -8.00
C VAL A 176 18.11 -4.20 -8.84
N ARG A 177 19.05 -3.40 -8.32
CA ARG A 177 19.64 -2.26 -9.02
C ARG A 177 20.37 -2.68 -10.30
N GLU A 178 21.22 -3.71 -10.24
CA GLU A 178 21.99 -4.20 -11.40
C GLU A 178 21.10 -4.73 -12.51
N LYS A 179 19.96 -5.32 -12.17
CA LYS A 179 18.95 -5.76 -13.12
C LYS A 179 18.10 -4.61 -13.67
N GLY A 180 18.28 -3.39 -13.14
CA GLY A 180 17.65 -2.16 -13.63
C GLY A 180 16.19 -2.04 -13.27
N LEU A 181 15.79 -2.54 -12.09
CA LEU A 181 14.52 -2.25 -11.43
C LEU A 181 14.73 -1.19 -10.35
N ASP A 182 13.70 -0.39 -10.10
CA ASP A 182 13.63 0.42 -8.90
C ASP A 182 13.39 -0.48 -7.67
N TYR A 183 13.80 -0.02 -6.51
CA TYR A 183 13.52 -0.68 -5.22
C TYR A 183 13.19 0.39 -4.18
N LEU A 184 12.43 -0.02 -3.15
CA LEU A 184 12.01 0.88 -2.09
C LEU A 184 11.87 0.10 -0.77
N GLY A 185 12.29 0.74 0.34
CA GLY A 185 12.15 0.19 1.68
C GLY A 185 13.44 -0.35 2.29
N THR A 186 14.39 -0.82 1.46
CA THR A 186 15.77 -1.09 1.89
C THR A 186 16.75 -0.23 1.10
N ARG A 187 17.95 -0.03 1.64
CA ARG A 187 19.02 0.76 1.02
C ARG A 187 20.38 0.19 1.37
N ASP A 188 21.40 0.50 0.56
CA ASP A 188 22.75 0.00 0.80
C ASP A 188 23.62 0.92 1.66
N ASN A 189 23.16 2.16 1.87
CA ASN A 189 23.80 3.14 2.74
C ASN A 189 22.77 4.14 3.30
N THR A 190 23.13 4.87 4.33
CA THR A 190 22.25 5.82 5.02
C THR A 190 22.13 7.19 4.34
N GLU A 191 22.90 7.44 3.30
CA GLU A 191 22.83 8.67 2.48
C GLU A 191 21.70 8.57 1.45
N GLU A 192 21.32 7.36 1.05
CA GLU A 192 20.17 7.11 0.19
C GLU A 192 18.87 7.39 0.95
N SER A 193 17.97 8.14 0.32
CA SER A 193 16.64 8.43 0.89
C SER A 193 15.82 7.14 1.02
N PHE A 194 15.02 7.05 2.09
CA PHE A 194 14.09 5.94 2.30
C PHE A 194 12.73 6.13 1.57
N TYR A 195 12.61 7.20 0.81
CA TYR A 195 11.51 7.49 -0.11
C TYR A 195 12.05 7.72 -1.52
N LYS A 196 11.18 7.64 -2.51
CA LYS A 196 11.49 8.01 -3.90
C LYS A 196 10.43 8.95 -4.44
N VAL A 197 10.85 9.87 -5.32
CA VAL A 197 9.93 10.66 -6.15
C VAL A 197 10.21 10.28 -7.60
N LYS A 198 9.20 9.75 -8.27
CA LYS A 198 9.28 9.28 -9.66
C LYS A 198 8.33 10.07 -10.53
N ASP A 199 8.79 10.44 -11.72
CA ASP A 199 7.89 10.92 -12.76
C ASP A 199 7.24 9.70 -13.42
N VAL A 200 5.94 9.56 -13.25
CA VAL A 200 5.11 8.51 -13.83
C VAL A 200 4.09 9.20 -14.74
N GLY A 201 4.20 9.01 -16.04
CA GLY A 201 3.26 9.59 -17.01
C GLY A 201 3.13 11.12 -16.95
N GLY A 202 4.12 11.85 -16.40
CA GLY A 202 4.09 13.31 -16.24
C GLY A 202 3.54 13.80 -14.90
N VAL A 203 3.25 12.88 -13.96
CA VAL A 203 2.92 13.18 -12.56
C VAL A 203 4.06 12.73 -11.66
N LYS A 204 4.56 13.62 -10.80
CA LYS A 204 5.60 13.26 -9.83
C LYS A 204 4.99 12.62 -8.60
N VAL A 205 5.21 11.33 -8.44
CA VAL A 205 4.65 10.53 -7.35
C VAL A 205 5.73 10.27 -6.29
N GLY A 206 5.47 10.72 -5.06
CA GLY A 206 6.25 10.41 -3.87
C GLY A 206 5.86 9.04 -3.31
N MET A 207 6.84 8.17 -3.06
CA MET A 207 6.61 6.78 -2.63
C MET A 207 7.47 6.43 -1.43
N ALA A 208 6.90 5.77 -0.41
CA ALA A 208 7.62 5.22 0.74
C ALA A 208 7.13 3.80 1.05
N ASN A 209 8.03 2.94 1.52
CA ASN A 209 7.70 1.56 1.91
C ASN A 209 8.26 1.25 3.30
N PHE A 210 7.43 0.73 4.20
CA PHE A 210 7.78 0.41 5.58
C PHE A 210 7.32 -1.01 5.95
N THR A 211 8.10 -1.66 6.82
CA THR A 211 7.71 -2.93 7.47
C THR A 211 7.63 -2.78 8.97
N TYR A 212 6.75 -3.56 9.60
CA TYR A 212 6.76 -3.66 11.05
C TYR A 212 8.08 -4.26 11.56
N ALA A 213 8.50 -3.80 12.72
CA ALA A 213 9.65 -4.36 13.44
C ALA A 213 9.40 -4.26 14.94
N SER A 214 10.00 -5.13 15.73
CA SER A 214 10.11 -4.93 17.17
C SER A 214 11.29 -4.02 17.47
N VAL A 215 11.10 -2.96 18.25
CA VAL A 215 12.16 -2.02 18.62
C VAL A 215 12.33 -1.99 20.14
N SER A 216 13.51 -2.37 20.62
CA SER A 216 13.83 -2.32 22.06
C SER A 216 14.05 -0.88 22.55
N ASP A 217 14.07 -0.67 23.88
CA ASP A 217 14.37 0.65 24.49
C ASP A 217 15.77 1.16 24.11
N SER A 218 16.72 0.29 23.76
CA SER A 218 18.04 0.67 23.26
C SER A 218 18.07 1.02 21.77
N GLY A 219 16.93 0.90 21.07
CA GLY A 219 16.80 1.12 19.63
C GLY A 219 17.17 -0.09 18.77
N ALA A 220 17.48 -1.25 19.39
CA ALA A 220 17.76 -2.46 18.62
C ALA A 220 16.47 -2.96 17.93
N LYS A 221 16.59 -3.26 16.64
CA LYS A 221 15.49 -3.69 15.79
C LYS A 221 15.54 -5.19 15.52
N ALA A 222 14.37 -5.81 15.43
CA ALA A 222 14.25 -7.22 15.02
C ALA A 222 13.15 -7.37 13.96
N LEU A 223 13.43 -8.12 12.91
CA LEU A 223 12.48 -8.51 11.87
C LEU A 223 12.26 -10.02 11.96
N ASN A 224 11.00 -10.43 12.03
CA ASN A 224 10.63 -11.85 12.13
C ASN A 224 11.44 -12.63 13.22
N GLY A 225 11.70 -11.98 14.34
CA GLY A 225 12.51 -12.51 15.43
C GLY A 225 14.04 -12.46 15.21
N ASN A 226 14.51 -12.06 14.04
CA ASN A 226 15.93 -11.90 13.75
C ASN A 226 16.41 -10.51 14.20
N LEU A 227 17.30 -10.48 15.18
CA LEU A 227 17.92 -9.24 15.64
C LEU A 227 18.85 -8.69 14.55
N LEU A 228 18.61 -7.45 14.15
CA LEU A 228 19.44 -6.76 13.17
C LEU A 228 20.78 -6.34 13.81
N GLU A 229 21.87 -6.51 13.07
CA GLU A 229 23.13 -5.85 13.40
C GLU A 229 22.95 -4.33 13.41
N LYS A 230 23.66 -3.63 14.28
CA LYS A 230 23.55 -2.17 14.40
C LYS A 230 23.80 -1.43 13.08
N SER A 231 24.69 -1.97 12.24
CA SER A 231 24.99 -1.44 10.90
C SER A 231 23.79 -1.52 9.93
N ALA A 232 22.81 -2.37 10.22
CA ALA A 232 21.62 -2.56 9.38
C ALA A 232 20.36 -1.83 9.91
N TRP A 233 20.40 -1.23 11.11
CA TRP A 233 19.22 -0.63 11.72
C TRP A 233 18.55 0.43 10.84
N ASP A 234 19.35 1.21 10.13
CA ASP A 234 18.89 2.29 9.27
C ASP A 234 18.90 1.92 7.79
N LEU A 235 19.16 0.65 7.46
CA LEU A 235 19.10 0.15 6.09
C LEU A 235 17.75 -0.42 5.69
N VAL A 236 16.84 -0.62 6.65
CA VAL A 236 15.46 -1.05 6.42
C VAL A 236 14.51 -0.01 7.01
N SER A 237 13.55 0.45 6.23
CA SER A 237 12.50 1.35 6.69
C SER A 237 11.50 0.58 7.53
N THR A 238 11.48 0.84 8.83
CA THR A 238 10.70 0.07 9.80
C THR A 238 9.82 0.97 10.64
N PHE A 239 8.72 0.43 11.14
CA PHE A 239 7.93 1.02 12.22
C PHE A 239 7.66 -0.01 13.31
N ASP A 240 7.42 0.47 14.53
CA ASP A 240 7.00 -0.37 15.65
C ASP A 240 5.52 -0.12 15.93
N PRO A 241 4.64 -1.12 15.84
CA PRO A 241 3.21 -0.97 16.13
C PRO A 241 2.91 -0.48 17.56
N GLU A 242 3.84 -0.69 18.51
CA GLU A 242 3.70 -0.23 19.89
C GLU A 242 4.21 1.21 20.07
N ARG A 243 4.90 1.79 19.06
CA ARG A 243 5.55 3.11 19.10
C ARG A 243 5.20 3.98 17.89
N LEU A 244 3.93 4.03 17.53
CA LEU A 244 3.46 4.73 16.32
C LEU A 244 3.77 6.23 16.29
N ALA A 245 3.99 6.88 17.43
CA ALA A 245 4.38 8.28 17.47
C ALA A 245 5.75 8.54 16.77
N ASP A 246 6.70 7.62 16.93
CA ASP A 246 8.02 7.70 16.29
C ASP A 246 7.86 7.56 14.76
N PHE A 247 7.03 6.61 14.34
CA PHE A 247 6.71 6.42 12.91
C PHE A 247 6.03 7.66 12.30
N TYR A 248 5.06 8.28 12.99
CA TYR A 248 4.38 9.46 12.45
C TYR A 248 5.34 10.63 12.24
N ALA A 249 6.30 10.84 13.14
CA ALA A 249 7.33 11.86 12.96
C ALA A 249 8.22 11.58 11.72
N GLU A 250 8.56 10.31 11.47
CA GLU A 250 9.29 9.88 10.27
C GLU A 250 8.46 10.06 8.99
N ALA A 251 7.17 9.73 9.03
CA ALA A 251 6.25 9.92 7.91
C ALA A 251 6.05 11.41 7.57
N GLU A 252 5.89 12.29 8.57
CA GLU A 252 5.83 13.76 8.36
C GLU A 252 7.10 14.28 7.68
N LYS A 253 8.26 13.82 8.15
CA LYS A 253 9.54 14.19 7.54
C LYS A 253 9.59 13.70 6.08
N ALA A 254 9.21 12.46 5.81
CA ALA A 254 9.19 11.91 4.46
C ALA A 254 8.29 12.73 3.53
N LEU A 255 7.07 13.05 3.94
CA LEU A 255 6.13 13.86 3.17
C LEU A 255 6.69 15.24 2.87
N SER A 256 7.26 15.92 3.87
CA SER A 256 7.89 17.23 3.68
C SER A 256 9.09 17.20 2.72
N GLU A 257 9.88 16.12 2.75
CA GLU A 257 11.02 15.97 1.84
C GLU A 257 10.57 15.58 0.42
N MET A 258 9.52 14.76 0.26
CA MET A 258 8.89 14.45 -1.02
C MET A 258 8.30 15.71 -1.67
N GLU A 259 7.60 16.55 -0.92
CA GLU A 259 7.06 17.83 -1.38
C GLU A 259 8.19 18.75 -1.89
N LYS A 260 9.29 18.90 -1.13
CA LYS A 260 10.48 19.66 -1.56
C LYS A 260 11.12 19.09 -2.81
N ALA A 261 11.06 17.77 -3.01
CA ALA A 261 11.52 17.11 -4.23
C ALA A 261 10.54 17.24 -5.39
N GLY A 262 9.38 17.89 -5.16
CA GLY A 262 8.36 18.20 -6.14
C GLY A 262 7.34 17.09 -6.35
N ALA A 263 7.12 16.22 -5.37
CA ALA A 263 6.02 15.25 -5.41
C ALA A 263 4.67 15.98 -5.47
N GLU A 264 3.78 15.50 -6.34
CA GLU A 264 2.45 16.05 -6.60
C GLU A 264 1.35 15.10 -6.09
N ALA A 265 1.71 13.84 -5.87
CA ALA A 265 0.87 12.81 -5.26
C ALA A 265 1.74 11.86 -4.43
N THR A 266 1.15 11.10 -3.51
CA THR A 266 1.88 10.26 -2.56
C THR A 266 1.27 8.88 -2.42
N VAL A 267 2.15 7.85 -2.38
CA VAL A 267 1.77 6.45 -2.14
C VAL A 267 2.64 5.85 -1.06
N PHE A 268 2.02 5.34 0.01
CA PHE A 268 2.72 4.65 1.08
C PHE A 268 2.41 3.16 1.05
N TYR A 269 3.46 2.35 1.04
CA TYR A 269 3.39 0.89 1.04
C TYR A 269 3.76 0.35 2.42
N PHE A 270 2.98 -0.62 2.92
CA PHE A 270 3.19 -1.20 4.24
C PHE A 270 3.22 -2.72 4.20
N HIS A 271 4.18 -3.29 4.89
CA HIS A 271 4.19 -4.69 5.26
C HIS A 271 3.79 -4.77 6.73
N TRP A 272 2.52 -5.09 7.02
CA TRP A 272 1.88 -4.87 8.32
C TRP A 272 0.74 -5.87 8.64
N GLY A 273 0.17 -5.79 9.83
CA GLY A 273 -0.94 -6.63 10.24
C GLY A 273 -0.50 -7.95 10.87
N HIS A 274 -1.33 -8.96 10.75
CA HIS A 274 -1.06 -10.33 11.20
C HIS A 274 -1.36 -11.31 10.08
N GLU A 275 -0.51 -12.34 9.95
CA GLU A 275 -0.70 -13.42 8.99
C GLU A 275 -2.09 -14.06 9.13
N TYR A 276 -2.71 -14.33 7.99
CA TYR A 276 -3.99 -15.06 7.81
C TYR A 276 -5.22 -14.41 8.45
N GLN A 277 -5.14 -13.11 8.83
CA GLN A 277 -6.27 -12.36 9.37
C GLN A 277 -6.94 -11.53 8.27
N TYR A 278 -8.25 -11.71 8.07
CA TYR A 278 -9.04 -11.00 7.06
C TYR A 278 -9.45 -9.59 7.49
N VAL A 279 -9.40 -9.31 8.78
CA VAL A 279 -9.79 -8.02 9.36
C VAL A 279 -8.53 -7.25 9.72
N PRO A 280 -8.40 -6.01 9.25
CA PRO A 280 -7.29 -5.15 9.63
C PRO A 280 -7.21 -4.94 11.15
N THR A 281 -6.01 -4.97 11.68
CA THR A 281 -5.76 -4.70 13.11
C THR A 281 -6.12 -3.25 13.48
N PRO A 282 -6.38 -2.96 14.76
CA PRO A 282 -6.62 -1.59 15.21
C PRO A 282 -5.52 -0.61 14.82
N TYR A 283 -4.24 -1.03 14.89
CA TYR A 283 -3.14 -0.15 14.53
C TYR A 283 -3.06 0.14 13.03
N GLN A 284 -3.40 -0.82 12.15
CA GLN A 284 -3.49 -0.56 10.70
C GLN A 284 -4.52 0.53 10.40
N LYS A 285 -5.71 0.45 11.00
CA LYS A 285 -6.76 1.47 10.86
C LYS A 285 -6.35 2.83 11.42
N GLN A 286 -5.69 2.84 12.58
CA GLN A 286 -5.16 4.05 13.20
C GLN A 286 -4.11 4.71 12.30
N MET A 287 -3.18 3.93 11.75
CA MET A 287 -2.15 4.43 10.83
C MET A 287 -2.78 4.98 9.55
N ALA A 288 -3.71 4.25 8.93
CA ALA A 288 -4.39 4.70 7.72
C ALA A 288 -5.12 6.03 7.94
N LYS A 289 -5.84 6.18 9.06
CA LYS A 289 -6.53 7.43 9.40
C LYS A 289 -5.52 8.58 9.60
N LYS A 290 -4.44 8.33 10.35
CA LYS A 290 -3.44 9.36 10.62
C LYS A 290 -2.70 9.81 9.35
N LEU A 291 -2.33 8.87 8.49
CA LEU A 291 -1.69 9.18 7.20
C LEU A 291 -2.65 9.93 6.25
N CYS A 292 -3.94 9.62 6.28
CA CYS A 292 -4.96 10.39 5.57
C CYS A 292 -5.01 11.85 6.06
N GLU A 293 -4.99 12.07 7.37
CA GLU A 293 -4.92 13.41 7.95
C GLU A 293 -3.63 14.16 7.57
N MET A 294 -2.54 13.44 7.32
CA MET A 294 -1.25 13.97 6.87
C MET A 294 -1.21 14.24 5.35
N GLY A 295 -2.23 13.81 4.59
CA GLY A 295 -2.34 14.07 3.16
C GLY A 295 -1.76 12.98 2.26
N VAL A 296 -1.62 11.75 2.74
CA VAL A 296 -1.26 10.61 1.89
C VAL A 296 -2.45 10.22 1.00
N ASP A 297 -2.25 10.14 -0.32
CA ASP A 297 -3.32 9.87 -1.30
C ASP A 297 -3.71 8.40 -1.36
N VAL A 298 -2.71 7.49 -1.34
CA VAL A 298 -2.93 6.05 -1.47
C VAL A 298 -2.09 5.26 -0.47
N ILE A 299 -2.69 4.26 0.17
CA ILE A 299 -2.05 3.31 1.08
C ILE A 299 -2.25 1.89 0.54
N VAL A 300 -1.15 1.15 0.43
CA VAL A 300 -1.15 -0.25 -0.02
C VAL A 300 -0.47 -1.14 1.00
N GLY A 301 -1.19 -2.13 1.50
CA GLY A 301 -0.70 -3.10 2.49
C GLY A 301 -0.38 -4.48 1.90
N GLY A 302 0.51 -5.20 2.57
CA GLY A 302 0.89 -6.61 2.39
C GLY A 302 1.22 -7.25 3.73
N HIS A 303 1.69 -8.50 3.77
CA HIS A 303 2.04 -9.33 4.91
C HIS A 303 0.95 -10.32 5.38
N PRO A 304 -0.35 -10.00 5.46
CA PRO A 304 -1.33 -10.98 5.94
C PRO A 304 -1.43 -12.25 5.10
N HIS A 305 -0.85 -12.28 3.90
CA HIS A 305 -0.91 -13.39 2.93
C HIS A 305 -2.34 -13.78 2.54
N VAL A 306 -3.30 -12.96 2.92
CA VAL A 306 -4.70 -12.99 2.51
C VAL A 306 -5.13 -11.57 2.18
N ILE A 307 -6.10 -11.44 1.31
CA ILE A 307 -6.68 -10.13 0.99
C ILE A 307 -7.40 -9.58 2.23
N GLN A 308 -7.20 -8.31 2.51
CA GLN A 308 -7.96 -7.55 3.50
C GLN A 308 -8.82 -6.49 2.79
N PRO A 309 -9.84 -5.91 3.46
CA PRO A 309 -10.74 -4.94 2.88
C PRO A 309 -10.04 -3.75 2.21
N PHE A 310 -10.72 -3.21 1.20
CA PHE A 310 -10.44 -1.92 0.62
C PHE A 310 -11.45 -0.89 1.16
N GLU A 311 -10.97 0.30 1.49
CA GLU A 311 -11.83 1.42 1.89
C GLU A 311 -11.28 2.78 1.42
N THR A 312 -12.16 3.75 1.30
CA THR A 312 -11.81 5.17 1.20
C THR A 312 -11.81 5.74 2.62
N VAL A 313 -10.62 6.01 3.15
CA VAL A 313 -10.45 6.61 4.48
C VAL A 313 -10.70 8.10 4.38
N ILE A 314 -11.52 8.65 5.29
CA ILE A 314 -11.79 10.08 5.37
C ILE A 314 -11.17 10.64 6.66
N GLY A 315 -10.26 11.59 6.52
CA GLY A 315 -9.64 12.31 7.62
C GLY A 315 -10.58 13.33 8.29
N GLU A 316 -10.29 13.74 9.51
CA GLU A 316 -11.08 14.77 10.19
C GLU A 316 -10.94 16.16 9.52
N ASN A 317 -9.85 16.37 8.79
CA ASN A 317 -9.58 17.56 7.99
C ASN A 317 -10.23 17.51 6.58
N GLY A 318 -10.98 16.45 6.27
CA GLY A 318 -11.65 16.26 4.99
C GLY A 318 -10.80 15.63 3.90
N ASN A 319 -9.54 15.29 4.16
CA ASN A 319 -8.70 14.55 3.23
C ASN A 319 -9.28 13.16 2.97
N GLU A 320 -8.97 12.62 1.80
CA GLU A 320 -9.37 11.30 1.35
C GLU A 320 -8.16 10.46 0.97
N THR A 321 -8.11 9.23 1.43
CA THR A 321 -7.05 8.26 1.09
C THR A 321 -7.68 6.95 0.62
N LEU A 322 -7.24 6.45 -0.54
CA LEU A 322 -7.55 5.07 -0.94
C LEU A 322 -6.67 4.11 -0.14
N CYS A 323 -7.26 3.16 0.57
CA CYS A 323 -6.54 2.19 1.38
C CYS A 323 -6.95 0.77 1.06
N ILE A 324 -6.03 -0.04 0.53
CA ILE A 324 -6.12 -1.50 0.53
C ILE A 324 -5.23 -2.04 1.65
N TYR A 325 -5.83 -2.68 2.66
CA TYR A 325 -5.08 -3.15 3.83
C TYR A 325 -4.17 -4.34 3.55
N SER A 326 -4.51 -5.19 2.57
CA SER A 326 -3.63 -6.24 2.06
C SER A 326 -4.06 -6.68 0.67
N THR A 327 -3.08 -6.78 -0.23
CA THR A 327 -3.24 -7.27 -1.60
C THR A 327 -3.14 -8.80 -1.71
N GLY A 328 -2.88 -9.51 -0.61
CA GLY A 328 -2.69 -10.96 -0.59
C GLY A 328 -1.40 -11.43 -1.26
N ASN A 329 -1.35 -12.68 -1.67
CA ASN A 329 -0.19 -13.25 -2.33
C ASN A 329 -0.25 -13.08 -3.86
N ALA A 330 0.79 -12.52 -4.47
CA ALA A 330 0.96 -12.61 -5.92
C ALA A 330 1.36 -14.03 -6.32
N ILE A 331 2.36 -14.61 -5.64
CA ILE A 331 2.77 -16.00 -5.84
C ILE A 331 3.33 -16.58 -4.55
N SER A 332 2.81 -17.74 -4.15
CA SER A 332 3.30 -18.49 -2.98
C SER A 332 2.95 -19.98 -3.09
N ASN A 333 3.48 -20.80 -2.17
CA ASN A 333 3.02 -22.18 -2.00
C ASN A 333 2.17 -22.34 -0.72
N GLN A 334 1.59 -21.28 -0.20
CA GLN A 334 0.61 -21.32 0.89
C GLN A 334 -0.74 -21.76 0.32
N ARG A 335 -0.91 -23.08 0.18
CA ARG A 335 -2.08 -23.69 -0.46
C ARG A 335 -3.07 -24.13 0.60
N LYS A 336 -4.38 -24.00 0.33
CA LYS A 336 -5.45 -24.42 1.25
C LYS A 336 -5.22 -25.80 1.90
N PHE A 337 -4.70 -26.76 1.13
CA PHE A 337 -4.46 -28.12 1.61
C PHE A 337 -3.11 -28.30 2.34
N LEU A 338 -2.29 -27.26 2.45
CA LEU A 338 -1.04 -27.21 3.22
C LEU A 338 -1.14 -26.33 4.47
N MET A 339 -2.23 -25.56 4.58
CA MET A 339 -2.51 -24.73 5.75
C MET A 339 -3.12 -25.56 6.87
N ASP A 340 -3.07 -25.06 8.09
CA ASP A 340 -3.80 -25.64 9.21
C ASP A 340 -5.33 -25.52 9.04
N SER A 341 -6.10 -26.17 9.91
CA SER A 341 -7.56 -26.22 9.81
C SER A 341 -8.23 -24.83 9.81
N ASP A 342 -7.62 -23.87 10.49
CA ASP A 342 -8.20 -22.53 10.65
C ASP A 342 -8.00 -21.68 9.37
N ASN A 343 -7.02 -22.04 8.55
CA ASN A 343 -6.66 -21.35 7.31
C ASN A 343 -6.99 -22.13 6.03
N TYR A 344 -7.76 -23.22 6.13
CA TYR A 344 -8.16 -24.09 5.02
C TYR A 344 -9.26 -23.49 4.12
N SER A 345 -9.23 -22.18 3.90
CA SER A 345 -10.28 -21.45 3.17
C SER A 345 -9.97 -21.19 1.69
N GLY A 346 -8.69 -21.25 1.32
CA GLY A 346 -8.22 -20.91 -0.04
C GLY A 346 -7.82 -19.44 -0.21
N HIS A 347 -8.05 -18.58 0.76
CA HIS A 347 -7.71 -17.15 0.66
C HIS A 347 -6.20 -16.88 0.52
N THR A 348 -5.34 -17.81 0.96
CA THR A 348 -3.88 -17.71 0.77
C THR A 348 -3.44 -17.97 -0.67
N GLU A 349 -4.36 -18.41 -1.53
CA GLU A 349 -4.15 -18.62 -2.97
C GLU A 349 -4.59 -17.40 -3.79
N ASP A 350 -5.31 -16.47 -3.16
CA ASP A 350 -5.90 -15.29 -3.75
C ASP A 350 -4.95 -14.11 -3.68
N GLY A 351 -4.91 -13.32 -4.72
CA GLY A 351 -4.20 -12.06 -4.83
C GLY A 351 -4.95 -11.07 -5.70
N MET A 352 -4.32 -9.96 -6.00
CA MET A 352 -4.89 -8.95 -6.89
C MET A 352 -3.82 -8.12 -7.58
N ILE A 353 -4.23 -7.40 -8.62
CA ILE A 353 -3.61 -6.14 -9.02
C ILE A 353 -4.53 -5.04 -8.49
N PHE A 354 -4.02 -4.21 -7.60
CA PHE A 354 -4.66 -2.99 -7.17
C PHE A 354 -4.16 -1.85 -8.07
N GLY A 355 -5.05 -1.29 -8.89
CA GLY A 355 -4.76 -0.24 -9.85
C GLY A 355 -5.41 1.09 -9.46
N PHE A 356 -4.70 2.18 -9.66
CA PHE A 356 -5.22 3.54 -9.49
C PHE A 356 -4.50 4.50 -10.44
N SER A 357 -5.12 5.68 -10.67
CA SER A 357 -4.51 6.72 -11.51
C SER A 357 -4.57 8.07 -10.82
N PHE A 358 -3.56 8.88 -11.11
CA PHE A 358 -3.51 10.29 -10.77
C PHE A 358 -3.67 11.12 -12.03
N ASP A 359 -4.62 12.07 -12.03
CA ASP A 359 -4.81 13.04 -13.10
C ASP A 359 -4.31 14.41 -12.64
N LYS A 360 -3.43 15.00 -13.45
CA LYS A 360 -2.87 16.34 -13.25
C LYS A 360 -3.55 17.34 -14.18
N TYR A 361 -3.98 18.45 -13.64
CA TYR A 361 -4.69 19.50 -14.34
C TYR A 361 -3.81 20.74 -14.57
N SER A 362 -4.28 21.60 -15.48
CA SER A 362 -3.56 22.82 -15.91
C SER A 362 -3.36 23.88 -14.84
N ASP A 363 -4.13 23.82 -13.74
CA ASP A 363 -3.95 24.65 -12.55
C ASP A 363 -2.94 24.09 -11.54
N GLY A 364 -2.35 22.94 -11.86
CA GLY A 364 -1.38 22.22 -11.01
C GLY A 364 -2.01 21.26 -10.01
N SER A 365 -3.32 21.20 -9.91
CA SER A 365 -4.00 20.22 -9.04
C SER A 365 -3.80 18.80 -9.54
N VAL A 366 -3.67 17.84 -8.60
CA VAL A 366 -3.58 16.40 -8.87
C VAL A 366 -4.65 15.69 -8.06
N THR A 367 -5.36 14.76 -8.68
CA THR A 367 -6.44 13.99 -8.04
C THR A 367 -6.31 12.51 -8.33
N VAL A 368 -6.76 11.66 -7.41
CA VAL A 368 -6.95 10.22 -7.69
C VAL A 368 -8.19 10.07 -8.57
N SER A 369 -7.99 9.85 -9.86
CA SER A 369 -9.04 9.84 -10.88
C SER A 369 -9.67 8.46 -11.10
N SER A 370 -8.91 7.39 -10.89
CA SER A 370 -9.43 6.04 -11.05
C SER A 370 -8.98 5.10 -9.95
N VAL A 371 -9.75 4.03 -9.75
CA VAL A 371 -9.42 2.90 -8.88
C VAL A 371 -10.00 1.63 -9.47
N ASP A 372 -9.22 0.57 -9.46
CA ASP A 372 -9.63 -0.75 -9.91
C ASP A 372 -8.96 -1.88 -9.10
N ILE A 373 -9.61 -3.02 -9.04
CA ILE A 373 -9.05 -4.26 -8.52
C ILE A 373 -9.29 -5.36 -9.56
N LEU A 374 -8.22 -5.97 -10.02
CA LEU A 374 -8.26 -7.19 -10.79
C LEU A 374 -7.89 -8.36 -9.87
N PRO A 375 -8.84 -9.20 -9.45
CA PRO A 375 -8.53 -10.40 -8.69
C PRO A 375 -7.59 -11.31 -9.46
N THR A 376 -6.65 -11.95 -8.75
CA THR A 376 -5.75 -12.97 -9.31
C THR A 376 -5.79 -14.23 -8.46
N TRP A 377 -5.48 -15.37 -9.07
CA TRP A 377 -5.41 -16.63 -8.39
C TRP A 377 -4.14 -17.38 -8.79
N THR A 378 -3.35 -17.82 -7.82
CA THR A 378 -2.16 -18.60 -8.10
C THR A 378 -2.51 -20.07 -8.20
N ILE A 379 -2.49 -20.63 -9.42
CA ILE A 379 -2.65 -22.06 -9.63
C ILE A 379 -1.35 -22.81 -9.32
N ARG A 380 -1.48 -24.04 -8.81
CA ARG A 380 -0.39 -25.01 -8.68
C ARG A 380 -0.80 -26.31 -9.35
N GLU A 381 -0.13 -26.64 -10.42
CA GLU A 381 -0.37 -27.86 -11.19
C GLU A 381 0.88 -28.73 -11.30
N LYS A 382 0.68 -30.04 -11.52
CA LYS A 382 1.79 -30.94 -11.83
C LYS A 382 1.85 -31.14 -13.34
N ARG A 383 2.94 -30.65 -13.96
CA ARG A 383 3.21 -30.80 -15.41
C ARG A 383 4.57 -31.47 -15.58
N GLU A 384 4.66 -32.51 -16.39
CA GLU A 384 5.93 -33.21 -16.72
C GLU A 384 6.78 -33.58 -15.49
N GLY A 385 6.12 -33.97 -14.40
CA GLY A 385 6.79 -34.41 -13.17
C GLY A 385 7.19 -33.31 -12.19
N ARG A 386 7.10 -32.02 -12.57
CA ARG A 386 7.35 -30.86 -11.68
C ARG A 386 6.06 -30.14 -11.33
N TYR A 387 6.06 -29.34 -10.26
CA TYR A 387 4.99 -28.41 -9.98
C TYR A 387 5.22 -27.09 -10.72
N VAL A 388 4.20 -26.61 -11.40
CA VAL A 388 4.16 -25.31 -12.06
C VAL A 388 3.23 -24.42 -11.28
N PHE A 389 3.65 -23.18 -11.06
CA PHE A 389 2.84 -22.12 -10.46
C PHE A 389 2.63 -21.02 -11.49
N GLN A 390 1.39 -20.59 -11.67
CA GLN A 390 1.06 -19.48 -12.58
C GLN A 390 0.07 -18.54 -11.91
N ILE A 391 0.25 -17.24 -12.10
CA ILE A 391 -0.70 -16.23 -11.66
C ILE A 391 -1.76 -16.08 -12.75
N ILE A 392 -3.00 -16.43 -12.42
CA ILE A 392 -4.14 -16.36 -13.33
C ILE A 392 -4.91 -15.04 -13.07
N PRO A 393 -5.00 -14.16 -14.07
CA PRO A 393 -5.85 -12.97 -13.98
C PRO A 393 -7.33 -13.39 -14.10
N LEU A 394 -8.14 -12.99 -13.13
CA LEU A 394 -9.57 -13.32 -13.09
C LEU A 394 -10.40 -12.19 -13.74
N ASP A 395 -10.03 -11.87 -14.99
CA ASP A 395 -10.66 -10.82 -15.78
C ASP A 395 -11.95 -11.32 -16.42
N LEU A 396 -13.09 -10.66 -16.10
CA LEU A 396 -14.39 -10.99 -16.64
C LEU A 396 -14.55 -10.61 -18.12
N ALA A 397 -13.66 -9.79 -18.67
CA ALA A 397 -13.62 -9.53 -20.11
C ALA A 397 -13.11 -10.74 -20.91
N VAL A 398 -12.42 -11.68 -20.27
CA VAL A 398 -12.01 -12.94 -20.87
C VAL A 398 -13.18 -13.93 -20.82
N SER A 399 -13.79 -14.20 -21.96
CA SER A 399 -15.00 -15.02 -22.06
C SER A 399 -14.81 -16.48 -21.64
N ASP A 400 -13.58 -17.02 -21.76
CA ASP A 400 -13.25 -18.40 -21.36
C ASP A 400 -11.86 -18.46 -20.70
N TRP A 401 -11.84 -18.62 -19.37
CA TRP A 401 -10.61 -18.75 -18.60
C TRP A 401 -9.83 -20.06 -18.88
N LYS A 402 -10.41 -21.00 -19.63
CA LYS A 402 -9.66 -22.16 -20.15
C LYS A 402 -8.53 -21.75 -21.10
N SER A 403 -8.60 -20.53 -21.67
CA SER A 403 -7.49 -19.94 -22.43
C SER A 403 -6.19 -19.84 -21.61
N PHE A 404 -6.30 -19.77 -20.27
CA PHE A 404 -5.17 -19.85 -19.35
C PHE A 404 -4.75 -21.29 -19.02
N ARG A 405 -5.09 -22.26 -19.86
CA ARG A 405 -4.83 -23.71 -19.68
C ARG A 405 -5.54 -24.33 -18.47
N LEU A 406 -6.64 -23.72 -18.00
CA LEU A 406 -7.43 -24.26 -16.91
C LEU A 406 -8.34 -25.39 -17.39
N THR A 407 -8.55 -26.38 -16.52
CA THR A 407 -9.57 -27.43 -16.67
C THR A 407 -10.91 -26.94 -16.12
N ASP A 408 -12.00 -27.69 -16.36
CA ASP A 408 -13.31 -27.37 -15.78
C ASP A 408 -13.25 -27.27 -14.24
N GLY A 409 -12.50 -28.15 -13.58
CA GLY A 409 -12.32 -28.12 -12.13
C GLY A 409 -11.57 -26.89 -11.64
N THR A 410 -10.48 -26.52 -12.31
CA THR A 410 -9.67 -25.34 -11.93
C THR A 410 -10.36 -24.02 -12.31
N VAL A 411 -11.23 -23.99 -13.33
CA VAL A 411 -12.12 -22.84 -13.58
C VAL A 411 -13.08 -22.62 -12.41
N GLY A 412 -13.63 -23.69 -11.82
CA GLY A 412 -14.46 -23.60 -10.62
C GLY A 412 -13.72 -22.99 -9.42
N GLU A 413 -12.46 -23.40 -9.19
CA GLU A 413 -11.61 -22.83 -8.14
C GLU A 413 -11.28 -21.34 -8.42
N ALA A 414 -11.00 -20.99 -9.67
CA ALA A 414 -10.75 -19.60 -10.10
C ALA A 414 -11.98 -18.71 -9.86
N LYS A 415 -13.21 -19.19 -10.17
CA LYS A 415 -14.45 -18.49 -9.85
C LYS A 415 -14.64 -18.31 -8.35
N ALA A 416 -14.36 -19.33 -7.55
CA ALA A 416 -14.42 -19.24 -6.11
C ALA A 416 -13.42 -18.20 -5.56
N SER A 417 -12.21 -18.13 -6.12
CA SER A 417 -11.21 -17.12 -5.80
C SER A 417 -11.69 -15.70 -6.12
N TYR A 418 -12.25 -15.50 -7.31
CA TYR A 418 -12.88 -14.22 -7.68
C TYR A 418 -13.92 -13.77 -6.63
N ASN A 419 -14.85 -14.67 -6.30
CA ASN A 419 -15.93 -14.37 -5.38
C ASN A 419 -15.40 -14.05 -3.98
N ARG A 420 -14.44 -14.82 -3.45
CA ARG A 420 -13.81 -14.53 -2.14
C ARG A 420 -13.14 -13.15 -2.13
N THR A 421 -12.41 -12.81 -3.20
CA THR A 421 -11.77 -11.49 -3.31
C THR A 421 -12.80 -10.38 -3.32
N MET A 422 -13.82 -10.50 -4.17
CA MET A 422 -14.84 -9.44 -4.32
C MET A 422 -15.77 -9.33 -3.09
N GLU A 423 -15.93 -10.40 -2.31
CA GLU A 423 -16.62 -10.34 -1.01
C GLU A 423 -15.90 -9.42 -0.01
N LEU A 424 -14.55 -9.44 -0.03
CA LEU A 424 -13.74 -8.63 0.90
C LEU A 424 -13.59 -7.17 0.46
N VAL A 425 -13.46 -6.91 -0.84
CA VAL A 425 -13.08 -5.59 -1.34
C VAL A 425 -14.17 -4.89 -2.14
N GLY A 426 -15.16 -5.62 -2.64
CA GLY A 426 -16.04 -5.17 -3.72
C GLY A 426 -16.97 -4.03 -3.31
N GLU A 427 -17.50 -4.02 -2.09
CA GLU A 427 -18.38 -2.96 -1.62
C GLU A 427 -17.62 -1.62 -1.53
N GLY A 428 -16.47 -1.60 -0.86
CA GLY A 428 -15.64 -0.40 -0.76
C GLY A 428 -15.12 0.07 -2.11
N LEU A 429 -14.71 -0.87 -2.97
CA LEU A 429 -14.27 -0.57 -4.33
C LEU A 429 -15.39 0.10 -5.14
N ASN A 430 -16.61 -0.45 -5.13
CA ASN A 430 -17.72 0.10 -5.91
C ASN A 430 -18.13 1.49 -5.41
N ALA A 431 -18.13 1.74 -4.09
CA ALA A 431 -18.36 3.07 -3.55
C ALA A 431 -17.29 4.09 -4.01
N ALA A 432 -16.02 3.69 -4.02
CA ALA A 432 -14.93 4.54 -4.49
C ALA A 432 -14.98 4.79 -6.00
N ARG A 433 -15.43 3.82 -6.80
CA ARG A 433 -15.62 3.92 -8.25
C ARG A 433 -16.81 4.83 -8.59
N GLU A 434 -17.95 4.66 -7.93
CA GLU A 434 -19.13 5.51 -8.09
C GLU A 434 -18.79 6.99 -7.84
N LYS A 435 -18.05 7.28 -6.76
CA LYS A 435 -17.59 8.64 -6.46
C LYS A 435 -16.78 9.27 -7.59
N ARG A 436 -16.11 8.46 -8.41
CA ARG A 436 -15.28 8.87 -9.55
C ARG A 436 -15.99 8.73 -10.90
N GLY A 437 -17.30 8.45 -10.89
CA GLY A 437 -18.08 8.27 -12.11
C GLY A 437 -17.74 7.02 -12.92
N LEU A 438 -17.12 6.00 -12.27
CA LEU A 438 -16.74 4.74 -12.90
C LEU A 438 -17.82 3.67 -12.69
N GLU A 439 -17.96 2.76 -13.65
CA GLU A 439 -18.89 1.64 -13.54
C GLU A 439 -18.54 0.70 -12.38
N ALA A 440 -19.56 0.19 -11.71
CA ALA A 440 -19.39 -0.78 -10.63
C ALA A 440 -18.85 -2.11 -11.16
N LYS A 441 -18.03 -2.78 -10.34
CA LYS A 441 -17.57 -4.16 -10.61
C LYS A 441 -18.63 -5.19 -10.20
N VAL A 442 -18.63 -6.29 -10.90
CA VAL A 442 -19.44 -7.47 -10.53
C VAL A 442 -18.88 -8.09 -9.25
N LEU A 443 -19.73 -8.26 -8.25
CA LEU A 443 -19.30 -8.77 -6.94
C LEU A 443 -19.30 -10.29 -6.84
N HIS A 444 -20.12 -10.97 -7.67
CA HIS A 444 -20.24 -12.42 -7.62
C HIS A 444 -20.50 -12.99 -9.02
N ILE A 445 -19.83 -14.09 -9.34
CA ILE A 445 -20.02 -14.85 -10.59
C ILE A 445 -20.41 -16.30 -10.29
N SER A 446 -21.25 -16.88 -11.15
CA SER A 446 -21.75 -18.27 -11.04
C SER A 446 -20.80 -19.30 -11.66
#